data_a96d5e1d953b24c3628fa69e9133c169
#
_entry.id   a96d5e1d953b24c3628fa69e9133c169
#
_cell.length_a   1.000
_cell.length_b   1.000
_cell.length_c   1.000
_cell.angle_alpha   90.00
_cell.angle_beta   90.00
_cell.angle_gamma   90.00
#
_symmetry.space_group_name_H-M   'P 1'
#
loop_
_entity.id
_entity.type
_entity.pdbx_description
1 polymer ?
#
loop_
_entity_poly.entity_id
_entity_poly.type
_entity_poly.pdbx_seq_one_letter_code
_entity_poly.pdbx_strand_id
1 'polypeptide(L)'
;MIYAYFIENTSSEFKDNSGLFRFIQEQEIPEDNLYIDTADNKDELDALLEKIEAGDTIVLRTVTDLAEKRNELLQLLKDLQDFGVLIHSITEPFLNGLDYFNKLQGAIVISKYYAEKKRRLAFEEARRQGVVGRPKIPEKQIETALKLYSSKLFTTEEIAKLSGVSSSTLYRALKEQGRLTCN
;
A
#
# COMPACT_ATOMS: atom_id res chain seq x y z
N MET A 1 -15.79 9.42 -30.10
CA MET A 1 -16.47 8.09 -30.04
C MET A 1 -16.53 7.59 -28.59
N ILE A 2 -17.21 6.44 -28.35
CA ILE A 2 -17.24 5.81 -27.01
C ILE A 2 -16.65 4.41 -27.18
N TYR A 3 -15.65 4.09 -26.36
CA TYR A 3 -14.99 2.81 -26.29
C TYR A 3 -15.20 2.23 -24.90
N ALA A 4 -15.35 0.92 -24.76
CA ALA A 4 -15.38 0.25 -23.47
C ALA A 4 -14.16 -0.66 -23.33
N TYR A 5 -13.47 -0.56 -22.18
CA TYR A 5 -12.34 -1.41 -21.84
C TYR A 5 -12.55 -2.07 -20.49
N PHE A 6 -12.27 -3.36 -20.40
CA PHE A 6 -12.27 -4.10 -19.14
C PHE A 6 -11.39 -5.34 -19.20
N ILE A 7 -11.01 -5.81 -18.01
CA ILE A 7 -10.25 -7.05 -17.84
C ILE A 7 -11.21 -8.19 -17.52
N GLU A 8 -11.18 -9.24 -18.34
CA GLU A 8 -11.90 -10.47 -18.08
C GLU A 8 -11.25 -11.21 -16.89
N ASN A 9 -12.02 -11.49 -15.84
CA ASN A 9 -11.56 -12.23 -14.70
C ASN A 9 -12.02 -13.68 -14.76
N THR A 10 -11.07 -14.58 -14.81
CA THR A 10 -11.29 -16.04 -14.68
C THR A 10 -11.46 -16.49 -13.23
N SER A 11 -11.12 -15.66 -12.22
CA SER A 11 -11.30 -15.97 -10.82
C SER A 11 -12.56 -15.32 -10.24
N SER A 12 -13.36 -16.09 -9.52
CA SER A 12 -14.65 -15.75 -8.92
C SER A 12 -14.60 -14.67 -7.83
N GLU A 13 -13.49 -13.96 -7.65
CA GLU A 13 -13.33 -12.93 -6.64
C GLU A 13 -13.72 -11.54 -7.20
N PHE A 14 -15.02 -11.23 -7.05
CA PHE A 14 -15.55 -9.87 -6.87
C PHE A 14 -15.24 -8.78 -7.90
N LYS A 15 -15.33 -9.09 -9.19
CA LYS A 15 -15.46 -7.98 -10.13
C LYS A 15 -16.79 -8.12 -10.91
N ASP A 16 -17.85 -7.58 -10.31
CA ASP A 16 -19.14 -7.49 -10.95
C ASP A 16 -19.08 -6.52 -12.13
N ASN A 17 -19.11 -7.06 -13.34
CA ASN A 17 -19.15 -6.29 -14.58
C ASN A 17 -20.59 -5.89 -14.98
N SER A 18 -21.59 -6.21 -14.19
CA SER A 18 -23.01 -5.98 -14.54
C SER A 18 -23.30 -4.51 -14.82
N GLY A 19 -22.73 -3.59 -14.04
CA GLY A 19 -22.87 -2.15 -14.27
C GLY A 19 -22.26 -1.69 -15.59
N LEU A 20 -21.09 -2.25 -15.96
CA LEU A 20 -20.44 -1.95 -17.23
C LEU A 20 -21.24 -2.49 -18.42
N PHE A 21 -21.66 -3.75 -18.37
CA PHE A 21 -22.48 -4.34 -19.43
C PHE A 21 -23.81 -3.63 -19.61
N ARG A 22 -24.45 -3.22 -18.53
CA ARG A 22 -25.66 -2.41 -18.59
C ARG A 22 -25.41 -1.07 -19.28
N PHE A 23 -24.31 -0.39 -18.93
CA PHE A 23 -23.94 0.87 -19.58
C PHE A 23 -23.64 0.69 -21.07
N ILE A 24 -22.91 -0.38 -21.46
CA ILE A 24 -22.63 -0.72 -22.85
C ILE A 24 -23.93 -0.89 -23.63
N GLN A 25 -24.92 -1.59 -23.08
CA GLN A 25 -26.24 -1.78 -23.72
C GLN A 25 -27.02 -0.49 -23.79
N GLU A 26 -27.08 0.32 -22.72
CA GLU A 26 -27.80 1.60 -22.69
C GLU A 26 -27.23 2.64 -23.66
N GLN A 27 -25.92 2.59 -23.91
CA GLN A 27 -25.22 3.51 -24.82
C GLN A 27 -25.08 2.91 -26.25
N GLU A 28 -25.57 1.70 -26.48
CA GLU A 28 -25.48 0.99 -27.76
C GLU A 28 -24.04 0.96 -28.33
N ILE A 29 -23.04 0.70 -27.46
CA ILE A 29 -21.64 0.69 -27.86
C ILE A 29 -21.41 -0.49 -28.81
N PRO A 30 -20.88 -0.26 -30.05
CA PRO A 30 -20.63 -1.33 -31.01
C PRO A 30 -19.58 -2.33 -30.52
N GLU A 31 -19.67 -3.59 -30.98
CA GLU A 31 -18.68 -4.63 -30.64
C GLU A 31 -17.23 -4.23 -31.03
N ASP A 32 -17.06 -3.56 -32.17
CA ASP A 32 -15.77 -3.06 -32.66
C ASP A 32 -15.12 -2.00 -31.72
N ASN A 33 -15.88 -1.49 -30.77
CA ASN A 33 -15.41 -0.53 -29.75
C ASN A 33 -15.29 -1.17 -28.35
N LEU A 34 -15.37 -2.50 -28.25
CA LEU A 34 -15.18 -3.25 -27.03
C LEU A 34 -13.76 -3.85 -27.00
N TYR A 35 -12.98 -3.50 -26.00
CA TYR A 35 -11.62 -3.96 -25.80
C TYR A 35 -11.56 -4.78 -24.51
N ILE A 36 -11.16 -6.04 -24.63
CA ILE A 36 -11.24 -7.00 -23.53
C ILE A 36 -9.90 -7.70 -23.38
N ASP A 37 -9.21 -7.41 -22.28
CA ASP A 37 -7.97 -8.06 -21.92
C ASP A 37 -8.16 -9.12 -20.83
N THR A 38 -7.16 -9.95 -20.65
CA THR A 38 -7.02 -10.83 -19.50
C THR A 38 -6.07 -10.21 -18.48
N ALA A 39 -6.00 -10.78 -17.27
CA ALA A 39 -5.10 -10.26 -16.22
C ALA A 39 -3.61 -10.25 -16.63
N ASP A 40 -3.22 -11.17 -17.51
CA ASP A 40 -1.82 -11.39 -17.91
C ASP A 40 -1.46 -10.73 -19.26
N ASN A 41 -2.43 -10.17 -19.96
CA ASN A 41 -2.24 -9.58 -21.29
C ASN A 41 -2.98 -8.24 -21.40
N LYS A 42 -2.36 -7.24 -22.02
CA LYS A 42 -2.90 -5.90 -22.24
C LYS A 42 -2.81 -5.43 -23.70
N ASP A 43 -2.77 -6.36 -24.63
CA ASP A 43 -2.66 -6.05 -26.07
C ASP A 43 -3.86 -5.23 -26.57
N GLU A 44 -5.07 -5.48 -26.04
CA GLU A 44 -6.28 -4.75 -26.39
C GLU A 44 -6.27 -3.32 -25.84
N LEU A 45 -5.70 -3.12 -24.65
CA LEU A 45 -5.50 -1.76 -24.12
C LEU A 45 -4.56 -0.96 -25.01
N ASP A 46 -3.43 -1.55 -25.41
CA ASP A 46 -2.47 -0.90 -26.28
C ASP A 46 -3.10 -0.55 -27.66
N ALA A 47 -3.87 -1.47 -28.24
CA ALA A 47 -4.63 -1.22 -29.47
C ALA A 47 -5.67 -0.10 -29.32
N LEU A 48 -6.36 -0.02 -28.17
CA LEU A 48 -7.27 1.09 -27.87
C LEU A 48 -6.52 2.42 -27.78
N LEU A 49 -5.38 2.45 -27.10
CA LEU A 49 -4.59 3.66 -26.91
C LEU A 49 -4.01 4.20 -28.23
N GLU A 50 -3.71 3.32 -29.21
CA GLU A 50 -3.28 3.72 -30.54
C GLU A 50 -4.42 4.29 -31.40
N LYS A 51 -5.66 3.88 -31.15
CA LYS A 51 -6.84 4.26 -31.93
C LYS A 51 -7.55 5.51 -31.41
N ILE A 52 -7.44 5.80 -30.13
CA ILE A 52 -8.24 6.81 -29.45
C ILE A 52 -7.84 8.23 -29.88
N GLU A 53 -8.85 9.11 -30.02
CA GLU A 53 -8.67 10.50 -30.40
C GLU A 53 -9.14 11.47 -29.31
N ALA A 54 -8.71 12.74 -29.42
CA ALA A 54 -9.14 13.78 -28.50
C ALA A 54 -10.66 13.99 -28.57
N GLY A 55 -11.32 14.03 -27.43
CA GLY A 55 -12.77 14.12 -27.30
C GLY A 55 -13.48 12.77 -27.24
N ASP A 56 -12.76 11.66 -27.41
CA ASP A 56 -13.30 10.32 -27.21
C ASP A 56 -13.50 10.00 -25.72
N THR A 57 -14.32 9.00 -25.45
CA THR A 57 -14.62 8.54 -24.09
C THR A 57 -14.22 7.09 -23.91
N ILE A 58 -13.41 6.80 -22.89
CA ILE A 58 -13.17 5.42 -22.43
C ILE A 58 -14.11 5.12 -21.25
N VAL A 59 -14.91 4.10 -21.42
CA VAL A 59 -15.77 3.55 -20.36
C VAL A 59 -15.04 2.40 -19.70
N LEU A 60 -14.91 2.48 -18.37
CA LEU A 60 -14.18 1.53 -17.54
C LEU A 60 -15.08 1.02 -16.43
N ARG A 61 -14.90 -0.23 -16.02
CA ARG A 61 -15.46 -0.67 -14.75
C ARG A 61 -14.80 0.07 -13.59
N THR A 62 -13.48 0.09 -13.55
CA THR A 62 -12.64 0.81 -12.59
C THR A 62 -11.38 1.33 -13.29
N VAL A 63 -10.89 2.48 -12.87
CA VAL A 63 -9.63 3.03 -13.42
C VAL A 63 -8.41 2.16 -13.13
N THR A 64 -8.47 1.30 -12.13
CA THR A 64 -7.38 0.37 -11.81
C THR A 64 -7.22 -0.76 -12.82
N ASP A 65 -8.18 -0.96 -13.73
CA ASP A 65 -8.04 -1.92 -14.83
C ASP A 65 -7.01 -1.45 -15.88
N LEU A 66 -6.71 -0.14 -15.94
CA LEU A 66 -5.74 0.43 -16.88
C LEU A 66 -4.28 0.09 -16.55
N ALA A 67 -3.92 0.00 -15.27
CA ALA A 67 -2.54 -0.32 -14.86
C ALA A 67 -2.48 -0.98 -13.48
N GLU A 68 -1.53 -1.91 -13.30
CA GLU A 68 -1.29 -2.59 -12.02
C GLU A 68 -0.57 -1.69 -11.03
N LYS A 69 0.44 -0.95 -11.52
CA LYS A 69 1.25 -0.09 -10.66
C LYS A 69 0.69 1.31 -10.61
N ARG A 70 0.61 1.84 -9.40
CA ARG A 70 0.09 3.19 -9.16
C ARG A 70 0.75 4.28 -10.02
N ASN A 71 2.07 4.22 -10.20
CA ASN A 71 2.78 5.27 -10.95
C ASN A 71 2.46 5.18 -12.44
N GLU A 72 2.34 3.98 -12.99
CA GLU A 72 1.92 3.73 -14.38
C GLU A 72 0.49 4.24 -14.59
N LEU A 73 -0.43 3.92 -13.69
CA LEU A 73 -1.80 4.42 -13.73
C LEU A 73 -1.85 5.95 -13.73
N LEU A 74 -1.13 6.59 -12.83
CA LEU A 74 -1.13 8.06 -12.74
C LEU A 74 -0.54 8.73 -13.97
N GLN A 75 0.51 8.13 -14.55
CA GLN A 75 1.10 8.65 -15.79
C GLN A 75 0.13 8.49 -16.95
N LEU A 76 -0.45 7.30 -17.13
CA LEU A 76 -1.41 7.03 -18.20
C LEU A 76 -2.64 7.95 -18.10
N LEU A 77 -3.22 8.11 -16.91
CA LEU A 77 -4.36 9.01 -16.71
C LEU A 77 -4.01 10.46 -17.00
N LYS A 78 -2.78 10.88 -16.68
CA LYS A 78 -2.31 12.21 -17.02
C LYS A 78 -2.19 12.39 -18.54
N ASP A 79 -1.56 11.45 -19.21
CA ASP A 79 -1.35 11.50 -20.65
C ASP A 79 -2.69 11.50 -21.42
N LEU A 80 -3.64 10.67 -21.00
CA LEU A 80 -5.01 10.66 -21.55
C LEU A 80 -5.74 11.98 -21.31
N GLN A 81 -5.62 12.58 -20.12
CA GLN A 81 -6.23 13.88 -19.83
C GLN A 81 -5.60 15.00 -20.67
N ASP A 82 -4.27 15.02 -20.76
CA ASP A 82 -3.53 16.01 -21.54
C ASP A 82 -3.85 15.89 -23.06
N PHE A 83 -4.14 14.66 -23.52
CA PHE A 83 -4.60 14.39 -24.89
C PHE A 83 -6.08 14.75 -25.11
N GLY A 84 -6.84 14.97 -24.05
CA GLY A 84 -8.24 15.38 -24.13
C GLY A 84 -9.25 14.23 -24.19
N VAL A 85 -8.88 13.04 -23.75
CA VAL A 85 -9.76 11.87 -23.63
C VAL A 85 -10.62 12.00 -22.37
N LEU A 86 -11.91 11.64 -22.49
CA LEU A 86 -12.80 11.58 -21.34
C LEU A 86 -12.80 10.18 -20.72
N ILE A 87 -12.94 10.13 -19.40
CA ILE A 87 -13.14 8.87 -18.69
C ILE A 87 -14.55 8.79 -18.11
N HIS A 88 -15.15 7.60 -18.23
CA HIS A 88 -16.38 7.21 -17.56
C HIS A 88 -16.12 5.93 -16.75
N SER A 89 -15.89 6.06 -15.45
CA SER A 89 -15.72 4.92 -14.54
C SER A 89 -17.04 4.59 -13.85
N ILE A 90 -17.40 3.31 -13.85
CA ILE A 90 -18.61 2.81 -13.19
C ILE A 90 -18.44 2.82 -11.67
N THR A 91 -17.29 2.38 -11.17
CA THR A 91 -17.04 2.28 -9.71
C THR A 91 -16.54 3.57 -9.10
N GLU A 92 -15.95 4.46 -9.90
CA GLU A 92 -15.47 5.78 -9.46
C GLU A 92 -16.16 6.93 -10.23
N PRO A 93 -17.49 7.15 -10.06
CA PRO A 93 -18.22 8.17 -10.82
C PRO A 93 -17.69 9.60 -10.63
N PHE A 94 -17.00 9.86 -9.52
CA PHE A 94 -16.39 11.17 -9.26
C PHE A 94 -15.26 11.51 -10.22
N LEU A 95 -14.67 10.52 -10.90
CA LEU A 95 -13.64 10.71 -11.92
C LEU A 95 -14.21 11.07 -13.30
N ASN A 96 -15.51 10.85 -13.54
CA ASN A 96 -16.11 11.05 -14.86
C ASN A 96 -15.89 12.46 -15.39
N GLY A 97 -15.61 12.56 -16.69
CA GLY A 97 -15.34 13.79 -17.43
C GLY A 97 -13.88 13.99 -17.79
N LEU A 98 -13.41 15.22 -17.86
CA LEU A 98 -12.05 15.57 -18.31
C LEU A 98 -11.05 15.79 -17.18
N ASP A 99 -11.49 16.10 -15.96
CA ASP A 99 -10.59 16.51 -14.87
C ASP A 99 -10.31 15.36 -13.87
N TYR A 100 -10.26 14.14 -14.38
CA TYR A 100 -10.13 12.94 -13.55
C TYR A 100 -8.77 12.80 -12.88
N PHE A 101 -7.69 13.20 -13.53
CA PHE A 101 -6.35 13.10 -12.97
C PHE A 101 -6.19 13.99 -11.73
N ASN A 102 -6.61 15.26 -11.82
CA ASN A 102 -6.55 16.18 -10.69
C ASN A 102 -7.47 15.75 -9.55
N LYS A 103 -8.68 15.26 -9.85
CA LYS A 103 -9.62 14.69 -8.87
C LYS A 103 -9.00 13.50 -8.15
N LEU A 104 -8.37 12.58 -8.90
CA LEU A 104 -7.70 11.41 -8.34
C LEU A 104 -6.51 11.82 -7.47
N GLN A 105 -5.68 12.77 -7.91
CA GLN A 105 -4.59 13.31 -7.10
C GLN A 105 -5.10 13.92 -5.79
N GLY A 106 -6.15 14.71 -5.83
CA GLY A 106 -6.80 15.28 -4.65
C GLY A 106 -7.29 14.19 -3.68
N ALA A 107 -7.97 13.17 -4.18
CA ALA A 107 -8.43 12.03 -3.38
C ALA A 107 -7.26 11.27 -2.71
N ILE A 108 -6.16 11.07 -3.44
CA ILE A 108 -4.95 10.43 -2.90
C ILE A 108 -4.33 11.26 -1.77
N VAL A 109 -4.22 12.57 -1.92
CA VAL A 109 -3.68 13.48 -0.89
C VAL A 109 -4.54 13.42 0.38
N ILE A 110 -5.85 13.51 0.24
CA ILE A 110 -6.80 13.42 1.36
C ILE A 110 -6.68 12.06 2.05
N SER A 111 -6.67 10.97 1.29
CA SER A 111 -6.53 9.61 1.82
C SER A 111 -5.24 9.42 2.60
N LYS A 112 -4.11 9.91 2.09
CA LYS A 112 -2.82 9.90 2.78
C LYS A 112 -2.88 10.66 4.10
N TYR A 113 -3.45 11.87 4.09
CA TYR A 113 -3.60 12.68 5.30
C TYR A 113 -4.35 11.91 6.40
N TYR A 114 -5.50 11.30 6.08
CA TYR A 114 -6.26 10.52 7.05
C TYR A 114 -5.54 9.26 7.51
N ALA A 115 -4.84 8.57 6.61
CA ALA A 115 -4.03 7.40 6.96
C ALA A 115 -2.88 7.76 7.92
N GLU A 116 -2.21 8.87 7.70
CA GLU A 116 -1.15 9.37 8.58
C GLU A 116 -1.70 9.81 9.93
N LYS A 117 -2.82 10.52 9.94
CA LYS A 117 -3.51 10.90 11.19
C LYS A 117 -3.90 9.66 12.00
N LYS A 118 -4.47 8.63 11.37
CA LYS A 118 -4.83 7.37 12.02
C LYS A 118 -3.61 6.66 12.60
N ARG A 119 -2.50 6.58 11.83
CA ARG A 119 -1.23 5.97 12.31
C ARG A 119 -0.66 6.74 13.50
N ARG A 120 -0.68 8.08 13.46
CA ARG A 120 -0.18 8.90 14.57
C ARG A 120 -0.99 8.68 15.84
N LEU A 121 -2.32 8.68 15.75
CA LEU A 121 -3.20 8.42 16.88
C LEU A 121 -2.98 7.01 17.46
N ALA A 122 -2.87 5.99 16.61
CA ALA A 122 -2.59 4.63 17.04
C ALA A 122 -1.21 4.51 17.72
N PHE A 123 -0.20 5.23 17.21
CA PHE A 123 1.13 5.26 17.82
C PHE A 123 1.11 5.97 19.19
N GLU A 124 0.41 7.10 19.31
CA GLU A 124 0.26 7.81 20.59
C GLU A 124 -0.46 6.94 21.62
N GLU A 125 -1.51 6.23 21.22
CA GLU A 125 -2.23 5.31 22.08
C GLU A 125 -1.35 4.13 22.52
N ALA A 126 -0.65 3.48 21.58
CA ALA A 126 0.29 2.40 21.91
C ALA A 126 1.44 2.88 22.82
N ARG A 127 1.87 4.15 22.68
CA ARG A 127 2.85 4.76 23.56
C ARG A 127 2.29 4.96 24.98
N ARG A 128 1.04 5.42 25.11
CA ARG A 128 0.35 5.56 26.42
C ARG A 128 0.22 4.20 27.12
N GLN A 129 -0.07 3.16 26.35
CA GLN A 129 -0.17 1.79 26.86
C GLN A 129 1.19 1.13 27.15
N GLY A 130 2.30 1.81 26.84
CA GLY A 130 3.64 1.29 27.06
C GLY A 130 4.04 0.13 26.12
N VAL A 131 3.28 -0.09 25.04
CA VAL A 131 3.52 -1.16 24.06
C VAL A 131 4.54 -0.76 22.99
N VAL A 132 4.86 0.54 22.88
CA VAL A 132 5.79 1.06 21.87
C VAL A 132 7.19 1.12 22.44
N GLY A 133 8.13 0.48 21.76
CA GLY A 133 9.54 0.49 22.09
C GLY A 133 10.19 -0.85 21.78
N ARG A 134 11.51 -0.92 22.01
CA ARG A 134 12.24 -2.18 21.91
C ARG A 134 11.69 -3.14 22.98
N PRO A 135 11.34 -4.38 22.64
CA PRO A 135 10.90 -5.36 23.61
C PRO A 135 11.86 -5.41 24.81
N LYS A 136 11.30 -5.39 26.01
CA LYS A 136 12.12 -5.55 27.22
C LYS A 136 12.78 -6.93 27.19
N ILE A 137 14.06 -6.96 27.54
CA ILE A 137 14.77 -8.23 27.65
C ILE A 137 14.11 -9.02 28.79
N PRO A 138 13.78 -10.32 28.59
CA PRO A 138 13.17 -11.14 29.62
C PRO A 138 14.03 -11.15 30.92
N GLU A 139 13.40 -11.01 32.07
CA GLU A 139 14.06 -11.00 33.36
C GLU A 139 14.99 -12.21 33.57
N LYS A 140 14.54 -13.40 33.13
CA LYS A 140 15.33 -14.61 33.16
C LYS A 140 16.70 -14.51 32.46
N GLN A 141 16.76 -13.78 31.34
CA GLN A 141 18.01 -13.57 30.62
C GLN A 141 18.95 -12.64 31.41
N ILE A 142 18.37 -11.60 32.00
CA ILE A 142 19.14 -10.67 32.88
C ILE A 142 19.67 -11.39 34.11
N GLU A 143 18.82 -12.19 34.77
CA GLU A 143 19.25 -13.01 35.93
C GLU A 143 20.36 -14.00 35.56
N THR A 144 20.23 -14.67 34.40
CA THR A 144 21.28 -15.58 33.92
C THR A 144 22.59 -14.85 33.68
N ALA A 145 22.54 -13.67 33.03
CA ALA A 145 23.73 -12.84 32.82
C ALA A 145 24.40 -12.42 34.14
N LEU A 146 23.59 -12.03 35.13
CA LEU A 146 24.08 -11.64 36.46
C LEU A 146 24.72 -12.82 37.23
N LYS A 147 24.13 -14.02 37.14
CA LYS A 147 24.68 -15.25 37.72
C LYS A 147 26.03 -15.61 37.07
N LEU A 148 26.12 -15.55 35.75
CA LEU A 148 27.37 -15.80 35.03
C LEU A 148 28.45 -14.80 35.40
N TYR A 149 28.09 -13.51 35.53
CA TYR A 149 29.02 -12.47 35.97
C TYR A 149 29.52 -12.69 37.41
N SER A 150 28.62 -13.09 38.31
CA SER A 150 28.95 -13.35 39.71
C SER A 150 29.88 -14.55 39.91
N SER A 151 29.87 -15.53 38.99
CA SER A 151 30.77 -16.70 39.04
C SER A 151 32.24 -16.35 38.77
N LYS A 152 32.51 -15.19 38.16
CA LYS A 152 33.85 -14.74 37.74
C LYS A 152 34.59 -15.70 36.78
N LEU A 153 33.88 -16.65 36.19
CA LEU A 153 34.43 -17.66 35.28
C LEU A 153 34.40 -17.24 33.82
N PHE A 154 33.58 -16.23 33.48
CA PHE A 154 33.32 -15.82 32.12
C PHE A 154 33.65 -14.35 31.88
N THR A 155 34.13 -14.04 30.70
CA THR A 155 34.30 -12.67 30.23
C THR A 155 32.94 -12.04 29.87
N THR A 156 32.86 -10.71 29.84
CA THR A 156 31.64 -9.99 29.48
C THR A 156 31.14 -10.33 28.07
N GLU A 157 32.06 -10.66 27.15
CA GLU A 157 31.70 -11.08 25.78
C GLU A 157 31.10 -12.50 25.75
N GLU A 158 31.66 -13.43 26.55
CA GLU A 158 31.10 -14.77 26.69
C GLU A 158 29.73 -14.74 27.36
N ILE A 159 29.57 -13.91 28.42
CA ILE A 159 28.29 -13.72 29.08
C ILE A 159 27.23 -13.18 28.06
N ALA A 160 27.60 -12.22 27.23
CA ALA A 160 26.68 -11.68 26.19
C ALA A 160 26.26 -12.77 25.19
N LYS A 161 27.20 -13.64 24.78
CA LYS A 161 26.89 -14.76 23.87
C LYS A 161 26.01 -15.83 24.54
N LEU A 162 26.25 -16.15 25.79
CA LEU A 162 25.53 -17.21 26.51
C LEU A 162 24.13 -16.77 26.98
N SER A 163 23.98 -15.52 27.41
CA SER A 163 22.71 -15.01 27.93
C SER A 163 21.85 -14.28 26.91
N GLY A 164 22.39 -13.90 25.74
CA GLY A 164 21.74 -13.04 24.76
C GLY A 164 21.57 -11.59 25.22
N VAL A 165 22.24 -11.19 26.32
CA VAL A 165 22.16 -9.84 26.89
C VAL A 165 23.43 -9.07 26.52
N SER A 166 23.29 -7.90 25.92
CA SER A 166 24.45 -7.07 25.56
C SER A 166 25.25 -6.61 26.80
N SER A 167 26.57 -6.42 26.67
CA SER A 167 27.44 -5.93 27.75
C SER A 167 26.92 -4.64 28.38
N SER A 168 26.37 -3.70 27.56
CA SER A 168 25.79 -2.46 28.07
C SER A 168 24.55 -2.70 28.95
N THR A 169 23.72 -3.70 28.61
CA THR A 169 22.56 -4.06 29.43
C THR A 169 22.99 -4.76 30.71
N LEU A 170 23.99 -5.64 30.64
CA LEU A 170 24.57 -6.28 31.81
C LEU A 170 25.11 -5.24 32.82
N TYR A 171 25.88 -4.27 32.33
CA TYR A 171 26.42 -3.21 33.22
C TYR A 171 25.34 -2.33 33.83
N ARG A 172 24.24 -2.05 33.07
CA ARG A 172 23.09 -1.34 33.62
C ARG A 172 22.41 -2.13 34.72
N ALA A 173 22.17 -3.41 34.52
CA ALA A 173 21.56 -4.27 35.52
C ALA A 173 22.45 -4.42 36.79
N LEU A 174 23.76 -4.50 36.62
CA LEU A 174 24.71 -4.50 37.75
C LEU A 174 24.68 -3.18 38.54
N LYS A 175 24.55 -2.05 37.85
CA LYS A 175 24.40 -0.73 38.49
C LYS A 175 23.11 -0.60 39.26
N GLU A 176 22.00 -1.07 38.68
CA GLU A 176 20.68 -1.07 39.34
C GLU A 176 20.65 -1.96 40.60
N GLN A 177 21.42 -3.04 40.62
CA GLN A 177 21.58 -3.90 41.82
C GLN A 177 22.61 -3.39 42.84
N GLY A 178 23.16 -2.20 42.63
CA GLY A 178 24.20 -1.66 43.55
C GLY A 178 25.53 -2.43 43.59
N ARG A 179 25.76 -3.32 42.60
CA ARG A 179 26.98 -4.16 42.51
C ARG A 179 28.13 -3.49 41.76
N LEU A 180 27.87 -2.32 41.16
CA LEU A 180 28.86 -1.43 40.57
C LEU A 180 28.73 -0.06 41.24
N THR A 181 29.67 0.28 42.11
CA THR A 181 29.90 1.67 42.51
C THR A 181 30.71 2.35 41.40
N CYS A 182 30.17 3.46 40.89
CA CYS A 182 30.99 4.32 40.03
C CYS A 182 32.16 4.88 40.86
N ASN A 183 33.37 4.48 40.53
CA ASN A 183 34.56 5.28 40.80
C ASN A 183 34.76 6.26 39.69
#